data_cf751dea1ddb33c0d830f85e13b47136
#
_entry.id   cf751dea1ddb33c0d830f85e13b47136
#
_cell.length_a   1.000
_cell.length_b   1.000
_cell.length_c   1.000
_cell.angle_alpha   90.00
_cell.angle_beta   90.00
_cell.angle_gamma   90.00
#
_symmetry.space_group_name_H-M   'P 1'
#
loop_
_entity.id
_entity.type
_entity.pdbx_description
1 polymer ?
#
loop_
_entity_poly.entity_id
_entity_poly.type
_entity_poly.pdbx_seq_one_letter_code
_entity_poly.pdbx_strand_id
1 'polypeptide(L)'
;MCTIIGYKSLKISENTIHKALESTYSRGPDDERIQQVGCGYLGFQRLSIMGLSPEGMQPFVRNNNLVVCNGEIYGFRKLKEELEKDGYTFISQSDCEILLPLYEKYGLDMFKKLDAEYACIIYDAKKNDFVAARDPIGIRPLFYGYDKNHNIVFASEAKNLVSIVEQIFPFPPGFYYADGKFTCYLDVTKVDKVITSDLETICTNIHDKLVEGVKKRLDADAPLGFLLSGGLDSSLVCAISHKLLNKSIETYAIGMKEDAIDLKYAKEVADFIGSNHHEIIINKDDVLQAIKPVIKTLATFDITTIRASIGMYLICKAIHEQSDIRVLLTGEISDELFGYKYTDFAPSADAFQEESVKRVHELYMYDVLRADRCISTNSIEARVPFGDLDFVKYVMSIDPEKKMNTYHKGKYLLRHAFEKDEILPYDILMREKAAFSDAVGHSLSDDIKEYAQSYYTDEEFKEKVKKYKYCTPFTKESLLYREIFESYYPNQASMIKDFWMPNKNWEGCNVNDPSARYLSNYGDSGK
;
A
#
# COMPACT_ATOMS: atom_id res chain seq x y z
N MET A 1 3.44 3.71 -11.32
CA MET A 1 3.87 4.40 -10.07
C MET A 1 5.12 5.20 -10.34
N CYS A 2 5.10 6.48 -10.04
CA CYS A 2 6.23 7.38 -10.29
C CYS A 2 7.24 7.38 -9.11
N THR A 3 8.40 7.98 -9.33
CA THR A 3 9.32 8.38 -8.25
C THR A 3 9.42 9.89 -8.21
N ILE A 4 9.38 10.46 -7.01
CA ILE A 4 9.62 11.88 -6.76
C ILE A 4 10.77 12.06 -5.78
N ILE A 5 11.53 13.13 -5.96
CA ILE A 5 12.57 13.59 -5.03
C ILE A 5 12.57 15.12 -4.96
N GLY A 6 12.72 15.67 -3.76
CA GLY A 6 12.95 17.10 -3.53
C GLY A 6 14.11 17.29 -2.57
N TYR A 7 15.19 17.96 -3.00
CA TYR A 7 16.35 18.21 -2.17
C TYR A 7 16.61 19.71 -2.02
N LYS A 8 16.46 20.21 -0.79
CA LYS A 8 16.61 21.63 -0.46
C LYS A 8 18.10 21.99 -0.29
N SER A 9 18.85 21.96 -1.38
CA SER A 9 20.25 22.40 -1.40
C SER A 9 20.72 22.72 -2.81
N LEU A 10 21.38 23.85 -3.01
CA LEU A 10 22.09 24.21 -4.24
C LEU A 10 23.58 23.79 -4.22
N LYS A 11 24.04 23.21 -3.12
CA LYS A 11 25.45 22.76 -2.96
C LYS A 11 25.69 21.33 -3.45
N ILE A 12 24.67 20.71 -4.04
CA ILE A 12 24.76 19.38 -4.64
C ILE A 12 24.77 19.49 -6.16
N SER A 13 25.20 18.42 -6.82
CA SER A 13 25.10 18.33 -8.28
C SER A 13 23.80 17.64 -8.69
N GLU A 14 23.33 17.92 -9.90
CA GLU A 14 22.22 17.19 -10.53
C GLU A 14 22.49 15.69 -10.57
N ASN A 15 23.75 15.28 -10.78
CA ASN A 15 24.15 13.86 -10.74
C ASN A 15 23.86 13.18 -9.38
N THR A 16 23.82 13.92 -8.28
CA THR A 16 23.41 13.36 -6.97
C THR A 16 21.94 12.95 -6.99
N ILE A 17 21.09 13.77 -7.60
CA ILE A 17 19.65 13.48 -7.77
C ILE A 17 19.47 12.31 -8.74
N HIS A 18 20.17 12.32 -9.87
CA HIS A 18 20.11 11.24 -10.85
C HIS A 18 20.46 9.89 -10.22
N LYS A 19 21.57 9.78 -9.49
CA LYS A 19 21.96 8.56 -8.77
C LYS A 19 20.93 8.10 -7.74
N ALA A 20 20.26 9.03 -7.06
CA ALA A 20 19.18 8.69 -6.15
C ALA A 20 17.98 8.08 -6.91
N LEU A 21 17.62 8.66 -8.05
CA LEU A 21 16.53 8.18 -8.90
C LEU A 21 16.84 6.83 -9.55
N GLU A 22 18.08 6.55 -9.95
CA GLU A 22 18.50 5.24 -10.49
C GLU A 22 18.08 4.07 -9.59
N SER A 23 18.08 4.26 -8.26
CA SER A 23 17.70 3.22 -7.31
C SER A 23 16.23 2.80 -7.40
N THR A 24 15.39 3.63 -8.02
CA THR A 24 13.94 3.43 -8.21
C THR A 24 13.51 3.46 -9.68
N TYR A 25 14.44 3.30 -10.61
CA TYR A 25 14.14 3.35 -12.05
C TYR A 25 12.94 2.49 -12.47
N SER A 26 12.82 1.27 -11.90
CA SER A 26 11.70 0.38 -12.20
C SER A 26 10.33 0.91 -11.80
N ARG A 27 10.23 1.90 -10.90
CA ARG A 27 8.95 2.54 -10.56
C ARG A 27 8.44 3.45 -11.68
N GLY A 28 9.35 4.14 -12.38
CA GLY A 28 8.99 5.09 -13.43
C GLY A 28 9.97 5.03 -14.59
N PRO A 29 9.91 3.95 -15.40
CA PRO A 29 10.90 3.71 -16.44
C PRO A 29 10.65 4.48 -17.74
N ASP A 30 9.49 5.14 -17.87
CA ASP A 30 9.07 5.71 -19.15
C ASP A 30 9.80 7.03 -19.48
N ASP A 31 10.10 7.86 -18.47
CA ASP A 31 10.83 9.12 -18.65
C ASP A 31 11.42 9.64 -17.31
N GLU A 32 12.46 10.48 -17.36
CA GLU A 32 13.08 11.11 -16.20
C GLU A 32 13.30 12.60 -16.44
N ARG A 33 13.03 13.42 -15.43
CA ARG A 33 13.34 14.84 -15.44
C ARG A 33 13.87 15.31 -14.09
N ILE A 34 14.95 16.09 -14.12
CA ILE A 34 15.51 16.79 -12.98
C ILE A 34 15.44 18.29 -13.26
N GLN A 35 14.90 19.04 -12.32
CA GLN A 35 14.74 20.49 -12.46
C GLN A 35 15.34 21.22 -11.27
N GLN A 36 16.32 22.08 -11.53
CA GLN A 36 16.82 23.01 -10.51
C GLN A 36 15.77 24.09 -10.23
N VAL A 37 15.57 24.40 -8.95
CA VAL A 37 14.69 25.46 -8.45
C VAL A 37 15.47 26.38 -7.51
N GLY A 38 14.87 27.49 -7.08
CA GLY A 38 15.57 28.51 -6.29
C GLY A 38 16.23 28.00 -5.00
N CYS A 39 15.65 27.00 -4.32
CA CYS A 39 16.20 26.45 -3.08
C CYS A 39 16.89 25.09 -3.25
N GLY A 40 16.88 24.48 -4.45
CA GLY A 40 17.42 23.13 -4.63
C GLY A 40 17.01 22.45 -5.93
N TYR A 41 16.61 21.19 -5.85
CA TYR A 41 16.24 20.37 -7.01
C TYR A 41 14.94 19.59 -6.77
N LEU A 42 14.15 19.45 -7.84
CA LEU A 42 13.07 18.46 -7.97
C LEU A 42 13.48 17.41 -9.01
N GLY A 43 13.23 16.15 -8.71
CA GLY A 43 13.41 15.03 -9.64
C GLY A 43 12.12 14.20 -9.76
N PHE A 44 11.89 13.68 -10.95
CA PHE A 44 10.71 12.90 -11.29
C PHE A 44 11.05 11.78 -12.27
N GLN A 45 10.59 10.55 -11.95
CA GLN A 45 10.59 9.43 -12.89
C GLN A 45 9.14 9.00 -13.14
N ARG A 46 8.77 8.87 -14.40
CA ARG A 46 7.41 8.65 -14.86
C ARG A 46 7.10 7.18 -15.12
N LEU A 47 5.95 6.73 -14.60
CA LEU A 47 5.17 5.64 -15.17
C LEU A 47 3.86 6.25 -15.69
N SER A 48 3.61 6.14 -16.97
CA SER A 48 2.47 6.77 -17.64
C SER A 48 1.19 5.96 -17.39
N ILE A 49 0.27 6.49 -16.60
CA ILE A 49 -1.02 5.86 -16.24
C ILE A 49 -2.19 6.73 -16.70
N MET A 50 -2.15 8.04 -16.36
CA MET A 50 -3.11 9.04 -16.79
C MET A 50 -2.43 10.07 -17.69
N GLY A 51 -3.11 10.47 -18.78
CA GLY A 51 -2.54 11.42 -19.74
C GLY A 51 -1.26 10.88 -20.36
N LEU A 52 -1.35 9.81 -21.18
CA LEU A 52 -0.19 9.06 -21.68
C LEU A 52 0.75 9.86 -22.59
N SER A 53 0.33 11.05 -23.05
CA SER A 53 1.14 11.90 -23.92
C SER A 53 2.32 12.57 -23.18
N PRO A 54 3.32 13.11 -23.92
CA PRO A 54 4.49 13.77 -23.32
C PRO A 54 4.13 14.98 -22.43
N GLU A 55 3.00 15.65 -22.65
CA GLU A 55 2.53 16.78 -21.85
C GLU A 55 2.21 16.39 -20.40
N GLY A 56 1.97 15.10 -20.12
CA GLY A 56 1.81 14.57 -18.76
C GLY A 56 3.12 14.45 -17.99
N MET A 57 4.27 14.84 -18.55
CA MET A 57 5.55 14.79 -17.87
C MET A 57 5.71 15.90 -16.82
N GLN A 58 6.16 15.52 -15.64
CA GLN A 58 6.39 16.42 -14.51
C GLN A 58 7.88 16.82 -14.40
N PRO A 59 8.22 17.93 -13.68
CA PRO A 59 7.33 18.79 -12.90
C PRO A 59 6.35 19.60 -13.76
N PHE A 60 5.10 19.72 -13.29
CA PHE A 60 4.21 20.75 -13.82
C PHE A 60 4.65 22.12 -13.31
N VAL A 61 4.48 23.15 -14.14
CA VAL A 61 4.93 24.52 -13.84
C VAL A 61 3.78 25.48 -13.99
N ARG A 62 3.55 26.33 -12.97
CA ARG A 62 2.56 27.41 -13.02
C ARG A 62 3.01 28.58 -12.16
N ASN A 63 3.04 29.79 -12.71
CA ASN A 63 3.44 31.03 -12.00
C ASN A 63 4.76 30.86 -11.19
N ASN A 64 5.75 30.18 -11.78
CA ASN A 64 7.05 29.82 -11.19
C ASN A 64 6.97 28.79 -10.04
N ASN A 65 5.79 28.35 -9.62
CA ASN A 65 5.64 27.18 -8.76
C ASN A 65 5.80 25.91 -9.58
N LEU A 66 6.37 24.88 -8.97
CA LEU A 66 6.53 23.56 -9.58
C LEU A 66 5.96 22.47 -8.68
N VAL A 67 5.42 21.40 -9.26
CA VAL A 67 4.97 20.23 -8.51
C VAL A 67 5.45 18.94 -9.17
N VAL A 68 5.88 18.01 -8.34
CA VAL A 68 6.04 16.59 -8.66
C VAL A 68 5.13 15.77 -7.76
N CYS A 69 4.41 14.81 -8.34
CA CYS A 69 3.46 13.96 -7.63
C CYS A 69 3.60 12.51 -8.10
N ASN A 70 3.69 11.60 -7.14
CA ASN A 70 3.50 10.18 -7.33
C ASN A 70 2.14 9.82 -6.76
N GLY A 71 1.13 9.64 -7.62
CA GLY A 71 -0.21 9.35 -7.15
C GLY A 71 -1.26 9.35 -8.24
N GLU A 72 -2.48 9.14 -7.80
CA GLU A 72 -3.71 9.20 -8.59
C GLU A 72 -4.74 10.04 -7.83
N ILE A 73 -5.30 11.06 -8.51
CA ILE A 73 -6.31 11.97 -7.94
C ILE A 73 -7.66 11.61 -8.53
N TYR A 74 -8.49 10.97 -7.72
CA TYR A 74 -9.80 10.51 -8.14
C TYR A 74 -10.78 11.67 -8.33
N GLY A 75 -11.62 11.57 -9.36
CA GLY A 75 -12.58 12.62 -9.70
C GLY A 75 -11.94 13.91 -10.23
N PHE A 76 -10.67 13.89 -10.62
CA PHE A 76 -9.94 15.07 -11.09
C PHE A 76 -10.60 15.76 -12.30
N ARG A 77 -11.29 15.03 -13.18
CA ARG A 77 -11.96 15.58 -14.37
C ARG A 77 -12.99 16.63 -13.97
N LYS A 78 -13.80 16.35 -12.94
CA LYS A 78 -14.78 17.30 -12.40
C LYS A 78 -14.10 18.51 -11.74
N LEU A 79 -13.04 18.28 -10.95
CA LEU A 79 -12.25 19.36 -10.35
C LEU A 79 -11.60 20.25 -11.43
N LYS A 80 -11.10 19.64 -12.51
CA LYS A 80 -10.55 20.35 -13.67
C LYS A 80 -11.59 21.25 -14.32
N GLU A 81 -12.79 20.74 -14.60
CA GLU A 81 -13.90 21.53 -15.15
C GLU A 81 -14.31 22.71 -14.23
N GLU A 82 -14.29 22.52 -12.91
CA GLU A 82 -14.57 23.58 -11.94
C GLU A 82 -13.46 24.65 -11.96
N LEU A 83 -12.21 24.24 -12.04
CA LEU A 83 -11.07 25.15 -12.15
C LEU A 83 -11.06 25.90 -13.49
N GLU A 84 -11.45 25.26 -14.60
CA GLU A 84 -11.58 25.91 -15.91
C GLU A 84 -12.64 27.03 -15.90
N LYS A 85 -13.76 26.84 -15.19
CA LYS A 85 -14.78 27.91 -14.97
C LYS A 85 -14.23 29.08 -14.17
N ASP A 86 -13.24 28.83 -13.31
CA ASP A 86 -12.51 29.86 -12.56
C ASP A 86 -11.38 30.52 -13.38
N GLY A 87 -11.21 30.14 -14.65
CA GLY A 87 -10.23 30.73 -15.56
C GLY A 87 -8.86 30.03 -15.58
N TYR A 88 -8.73 28.86 -14.95
CA TYR A 88 -7.51 28.07 -15.05
C TYR A 88 -7.44 27.34 -16.40
N THR A 89 -6.24 27.15 -16.92
CA THR A 89 -5.98 26.43 -18.17
C THR A 89 -5.04 25.26 -17.91
N PHE A 90 -5.21 24.18 -18.66
CA PHE A 90 -4.44 22.94 -18.56
C PHE A 90 -3.85 22.57 -19.90
N ILE A 91 -2.68 21.91 -19.90
CA ILE A 91 -1.96 21.51 -21.10
C ILE A 91 -1.97 19.99 -21.29
N SER A 92 -2.23 19.23 -20.22
CA SER A 92 -2.21 17.77 -20.25
C SER A 92 -3.55 17.15 -19.86
N GLN A 93 -3.64 15.83 -20.00
CA GLN A 93 -4.73 15.03 -19.47
C GLN A 93 -4.35 14.33 -18.15
N SER A 94 -3.18 14.68 -17.57
CA SER A 94 -2.77 14.14 -16.28
C SER A 94 -3.65 14.72 -15.16
N ASP A 95 -4.04 13.85 -14.25
CA ASP A 95 -4.74 14.18 -13.01
C ASP A 95 -3.91 15.12 -12.10
N CYS A 96 -2.60 14.90 -12.02
CA CYS A 96 -1.71 15.66 -11.15
C CYS A 96 -1.51 17.13 -11.56
N GLU A 97 -1.88 17.53 -12.79
CA GLU A 97 -1.76 18.93 -13.23
C GLU A 97 -2.67 19.88 -12.43
N ILE A 98 -3.78 19.38 -11.85
CA ILE A 98 -4.69 20.20 -11.04
C ILE A 98 -4.09 20.67 -9.71
N LEU A 99 -2.97 20.07 -9.25
CA LEU A 99 -2.41 20.38 -7.94
C LEU A 99 -1.95 21.83 -7.79
N LEU A 100 -1.30 22.41 -8.80
CA LEU A 100 -0.88 23.83 -8.73
C LEU A 100 -2.05 24.80 -8.75
N PRO A 101 -3.08 24.67 -9.63
CA PRO A 101 -4.31 25.43 -9.54
C PRO A 101 -5.00 25.34 -8.18
N LEU A 102 -5.08 24.14 -7.58
CA LEU A 102 -5.65 23.96 -6.24
C LEU A 102 -4.81 24.64 -5.17
N TYR A 103 -3.47 24.56 -5.26
CA TYR A 103 -2.56 25.24 -4.34
C TYR A 103 -2.70 26.76 -4.42
N GLU A 104 -2.80 27.32 -5.61
CA GLU A 104 -3.03 28.75 -5.81
C GLU A 104 -4.38 29.21 -5.23
N LYS A 105 -5.43 28.40 -5.41
CA LYS A 105 -6.78 28.75 -4.98
C LYS A 105 -7.01 28.58 -3.47
N TYR A 106 -6.48 27.50 -2.88
CA TYR A 106 -6.81 27.08 -1.51
C TYR A 106 -5.60 27.06 -0.57
N GLY A 107 -4.39 27.31 -1.06
CA GLY A 107 -3.16 27.15 -0.26
C GLY A 107 -3.04 25.73 0.30
N LEU A 108 -2.60 25.61 1.54
CA LEU A 108 -2.43 24.30 2.21
C LEU A 108 -3.76 23.57 2.51
N ASP A 109 -4.90 24.27 2.52
CA ASP A 109 -6.20 23.62 2.69
C ASP A 109 -6.63 22.77 1.48
N MET A 110 -5.92 22.86 0.36
CA MET A 110 -6.14 21.98 -0.80
C MET A 110 -6.06 20.49 -0.42
N PHE A 111 -5.15 20.11 0.50
CA PHE A 111 -4.93 18.73 0.87
C PHE A 111 -6.16 18.08 1.52
N LYS A 112 -7.03 18.85 2.17
CA LYS A 112 -8.30 18.38 2.73
C LYS A 112 -9.38 18.12 1.67
N LYS A 113 -9.17 18.60 0.44
CA LYS A 113 -10.13 18.49 -0.67
C LYS A 113 -9.81 17.38 -1.64
N LEU A 114 -8.63 16.77 -1.51
CA LEU A 114 -8.19 15.69 -2.39
C LEU A 114 -8.80 14.35 -1.96
N ASP A 115 -9.44 13.67 -2.90
CA ASP A 115 -9.72 12.23 -2.83
C ASP A 115 -8.64 11.55 -3.69
N ALA A 116 -7.60 11.03 -3.05
CA ALA A 116 -6.40 10.64 -3.77
C ALA A 116 -5.54 9.64 -2.98
N GLU A 117 -4.81 8.83 -3.72
CA GLU A 117 -3.66 8.04 -3.25
C GLU A 117 -2.40 8.76 -3.75
N TYR A 118 -1.72 9.53 -2.90
CA TYR A 118 -0.66 10.40 -3.39
C TYR A 118 0.48 10.70 -2.41
N ALA A 119 1.61 11.06 -2.99
CA ALA A 119 2.68 11.82 -2.35
C ALA A 119 3.13 12.92 -3.32
N CYS A 120 3.24 14.16 -2.86
CA CYS A 120 3.66 15.26 -3.72
C CYS A 120 4.68 16.17 -3.03
N ILE A 121 5.45 16.88 -3.87
CA ILE A 121 6.38 17.94 -3.44
C ILE A 121 6.11 19.14 -4.34
N ILE A 122 5.75 20.28 -3.73
CA ILE A 122 5.53 21.56 -4.39
C ILE A 122 6.72 22.47 -4.06
N TYR A 123 7.33 23.07 -5.07
CA TYR A 123 8.20 24.22 -4.89
C TYR A 123 7.36 25.49 -4.94
N ASP A 124 7.29 26.20 -3.83
CA ASP A 124 6.67 27.53 -3.72
C ASP A 124 7.71 28.60 -4.04
N ALA A 125 7.61 29.20 -5.22
CA ALA A 125 8.57 30.18 -5.68
C ALA A 125 8.55 31.47 -4.86
N LYS A 126 7.39 31.86 -4.29
CA LYS A 126 7.26 33.05 -3.45
C LYS A 126 7.98 32.89 -2.11
N LYS A 127 7.88 31.69 -1.52
CA LYS A 127 8.58 31.36 -0.26
C LYS A 127 10.01 30.90 -0.49
N ASN A 128 10.35 30.50 -1.71
CA ASN A 128 11.58 29.81 -2.09
C ASN A 128 11.81 28.59 -1.19
N ASP A 129 10.77 27.77 -1.03
CA ASP A 129 10.78 26.60 -0.15
C ASP A 129 9.92 25.44 -0.70
N PHE A 130 10.07 24.26 -0.11
CA PHE A 130 9.26 23.10 -0.44
C PHE A 130 8.06 22.95 0.50
N VAL A 131 6.93 22.55 -0.07
CA VAL A 131 5.78 21.95 0.60
C VAL A 131 5.72 20.50 0.16
N ALA A 132 5.63 19.56 1.09
CA ALA A 132 5.45 18.14 0.78
C ALA A 132 4.21 17.60 1.49
N ALA A 133 3.49 16.65 0.87
CA ALA A 133 2.32 16.04 1.49
C ALA A 133 2.17 14.58 1.08
N ARG A 134 1.50 13.81 1.94
CA ARG A 134 1.21 12.39 1.72
C ARG A 134 -0.25 12.09 2.04
N ASP A 135 -0.86 11.17 1.28
CA ASP A 135 -2.24 10.74 1.48
C ASP A 135 -2.53 10.24 2.91
N PRO A 136 -3.80 10.30 3.37
CA PRO A 136 -4.16 10.06 4.76
C PRO A 136 -3.97 8.63 5.25
N ILE A 137 -3.86 7.64 4.34
CA ILE A 137 -3.61 6.22 4.67
C ILE A 137 -2.12 5.89 4.50
N GLY A 138 -1.40 6.69 3.67
CA GLY A 138 -0.02 6.44 3.31
C GLY A 138 0.13 5.34 2.26
N ILE A 139 -0.86 5.21 1.36
CA ILE A 139 -0.84 4.26 0.24
C ILE A 139 0.37 4.55 -0.64
N ARG A 140 0.57 5.82 -1.02
CA ARG A 140 1.78 6.22 -1.74
C ARG A 140 2.92 6.50 -0.77
N PRO A 141 4.13 6.02 -1.10
CA PRO A 141 5.28 6.23 -0.24
C PRO A 141 5.82 7.65 -0.31
N LEU A 142 6.25 8.13 0.85
CA LEU A 142 7.12 9.28 0.97
C LEU A 142 8.01 9.09 2.20
N PHE A 143 9.29 9.40 2.04
CA PHE A 143 10.30 9.42 3.10
C PHE A 143 10.98 10.77 3.12
N TYR A 144 11.61 11.09 4.25
CA TYR A 144 12.42 12.28 4.39
C TYR A 144 13.64 12.02 5.28
N GLY A 145 14.58 12.93 5.23
CA GLY A 145 15.73 12.97 6.09
C GLY A 145 16.46 14.30 5.97
N TYR A 146 17.54 14.43 6.72
CA TYR A 146 18.38 15.61 6.69
C TYR A 146 19.80 15.20 6.30
N ASP A 147 20.40 15.98 5.39
CA ASP A 147 21.81 15.80 5.06
C ASP A 147 22.71 16.34 6.20
N LYS A 148 24.02 16.12 6.09
CA LYS A 148 25.02 16.60 7.06
C LYS A 148 25.04 18.12 7.28
N ASN A 149 24.37 18.90 6.44
CA ASN A 149 24.22 20.36 6.56
C ASN A 149 22.81 20.74 7.01
N HIS A 150 22.02 19.79 7.52
CA HIS A 150 20.63 19.94 7.95
C HIS A 150 19.65 20.41 6.86
N ASN A 151 19.98 20.18 5.58
CA ASN A 151 19.03 20.41 4.49
C ASN A 151 18.06 19.23 4.42
N ILE A 152 16.76 19.52 4.31
CA ILE A 152 15.74 18.49 4.18
C ILE A 152 15.72 17.89 2.77
N VAL A 153 15.53 16.57 2.71
CA VAL A 153 15.38 15.81 1.48
C VAL A 153 14.11 14.97 1.61
N PHE A 154 13.27 14.97 0.58
CA PHE A 154 12.10 14.10 0.43
C PHE A 154 12.32 13.16 -0.73
N ALA A 155 11.89 11.91 -0.63
CA ALA A 155 11.90 10.97 -1.75
C ALA A 155 10.84 9.89 -1.59
N SER A 156 10.43 9.29 -2.70
CA SER A 156 9.43 8.22 -2.72
C SER A 156 9.82 7.02 -1.87
N GLU A 157 11.09 6.59 -1.92
CA GLU A 157 11.51 5.39 -1.20
C GLU A 157 12.78 5.61 -0.37
N ALA A 158 12.94 4.83 0.70
CA ALA A 158 14.11 4.90 1.58
C ALA A 158 15.43 4.70 0.81
N LYS A 159 15.46 3.83 -0.20
CA LYS A 159 16.66 3.57 -1.00
C LYS A 159 17.17 4.77 -1.80
N ASN A 160 16.29 5.75 -2.11
CA ASN A 160 16.73 7.01 -2.71
C ASN A 160 17.57 7.86 -1.75
N LEU A 161 17.41 7.67 -0.43
CA LEU A 161 17.97 8.52 0.61
C LEU A 161 19.21 7.95 1.30
N VAL A 162 19.47 6.64 1.20
CA VAL A 162 20.52 5.93 1.97
C VAL A 162 21.90 6.59 1.88
N SER A 163 22.28 7.14 0.70
CA SER A 163 23.58 7.78 0.50
C SER A 163 23.57 9.30 0.71
N ILE A 164 22.41 9.88 1.04
CA ILE A 164 22.23 11.33 1.07
C ILE A 164 22.03 11.85 2.50
N VAL A 165 21.26 11.11 3.32
CA VAL A 165 20.87 11.56 4.66
C VAL A 165 21.48 10.65 5.74
N GLU A 166 21.63 11.20 6.95
CA GLU A 166 22.16 10.43 8.08
C GLU A 166 21.12 9.47 8.64
N GLN A 167 19.86 9.92 8.75
CA GLN A 167 18.73 9.15 9.25
C GLN A 167 17.54 9.32 8.32
N ILE A 168 16.90 8.19 7.97
CA ILE A 168 15.70 8.14 7.13
C ILE A 168 14.48 8.02 8.02
N PHE A 169 13.44 8.81 7.72
CA PHE A 169 12.16 8.80 8.39
C PHE A 169 11.02 8.58 7.39
N PRO A 170 10.04 7.70 7.68
CA PRO A 170 8.79 7.67 6.94
C PRO A 170 8.05 9.01 7.11
N PHE A 171 7.56 9.58 6.03
CA PHE A 171 6.69 10.76 6.09
C PHE A 171 5.31 10.33 6.62
N PRO A 172 4.78 10.98 7.68
CA PRO A 172 3.54 10.54 8.31
C PRO A 172 2.34 10.68 7.36
N PRO A 173 1.46 9.66 7.28
CA PRO A 173 0.21 9.73 6.51
C PRO A 173 -0.72 10.85 6.99
N GLY A 174 -1.42 11.52 6.06
CA GLY A 174 -2.35 12.60 6.41
C GLY A 174 -1.68 13.89 6.88
N PHE A 175 -0.38 14.03 6.64
CA PHE A 175 0.37 15.24 6.98
C PHE A 175 0.85 15.97 5.74
N TYR A 176 1.07 17.27 5.92
CA TYR A 176 1.93 18.05 5.04
C TYR A 176 3.11 18.64 5.84
N TYR A 177 4.20 18.91 5.14
CA TYR A 177 5.35 19.70 5.60
C TYR A 177 5.32 21.05 4.90
N ALA A 178 5.37 22.12 5.66
CA ALA A 178 5.53 23.49 5.19
C ALA A 178 6.17 24.35 6.27
N ASP A 179 6.95 25.38 5.86
CA ASP A 179 7.57 26.32 6.79
C ASP A 179 8.37 25.64 7.95
N GLY A 180 9.03 24.51 7.65
CA GLY A 180 9.83 23.75 8.62
C GLY A 180 9.03 22.86 9.57
N LYS A 181 7.71 22.67 9.36
CA LYS A 181 6.82 21.95 10.29
C LYS A 181 5.97 20.90 9.58
N PHE A 182 5.75 19.80 10.29
CA PHE A 182 4.75 18.80 9.93
C PHE A 182 3.40 19.15 10.58
N THR A 183 2.34 19.14 9.79
CA THR A 183 0.98 19.43 10.26
C THR A 183 0.02 18.36 9.74
N CYS A 184 -0.75 17.74 10.65
CA CYS A 184 -1.82 16.82 10.28
C CYS A 184 -2.96 17.62 9.63
N TYR A 185 -3.33 17.24 8.39
CA TYR A 185 -4.46 17.84 7.70
C TYR A 185 -5.70 16.94 7.72
N LEU A 186 -5.51 15.63 7.83
CA LEU A 186 -6.60 14.65 7.88
C LEU A 186 -6.16 13.36 8.57
N ASP A 187 -6.91 12.96 9.59
CA ASP A 187 -6.87 11.63 10.20
C ASP A 187 -8.16 10.89 9.83
N VAL A 188 -8.04 9.84 9.01
CA VAL A 188 -9.20 9.06 8.51
C VAL A 188 -9.84 8.19 9.58
N THR A 189 -9.16 7.97 10.70
CA THR A 189 -9.66 7.16 11.83
C THR A 189 -10.47 7.97 12.83
N LYS A 190 -10.44 9.31 12.69
CA LYS A 190 -11.18 10.19 13.59
C LYS A 190 -12.68 10.07 13.36
N VAL A 191 -13.37 9.59 14.39
CA VAL A 191 -14.83 9.41 14.39
C VAL A 191 -15.47 10.62 15.05
N ASP A 192 -16.21 11.41 14.25
CA ASP A 192 -16.97 12.56 14.77
C ASP A 192 -18.32 12.10 15.36
N LYS A 193 -18.93 11.05 14.79
CA LYS A 193 -20.20 10.49 15.23
C LYS A 193 -20.25 8.99 14.94
N VAL A 194 -20.58 8.21 15.98
CA VAL A 194 -20.79 6.75 15.86
C VAL A 194 -22.09 6.46 15.13
N ILE A 195 -22.06 5.55 14.16
CA ILE A 195 -23.19 5.09 13.37
C ILE A 195 -23.81 3.87 14.05
N THR A 196 -25.04 4.04 14.56
CA THR A 196 -25.82 3.03 15.27
C THR A 196 -27.04 2.55 14.50
N SER A 197 -27.14 2.87 13.20
CA SER A 197 -28.24 2.46 12.32
C SER A 197 -28.45 0.92 12.35
N ASP A 198 -29.60 0.48 11.84
CA ASP A 198 -29.90 -0.94 11.67
C ASP A 198 -28.92 -1.61 10.68
N LEU A 199 -28.90 -2.95 10.71
CA LEU A 199 -27.97 -3.76 9.91
C LEU A 199 -28.10 -3.50 8.41
N GLU A 200 -29.34 -3.45 7.89
CA GLU A 200 -29.60 -3.28 6.45
C GLU A 200 -29.10 -1.91 5.98
N THR A 201 -29.36 -0.85 6.74
CA THR A 201 -28.86 0.50 6.43
C THR A 201 -27.33 0.56 6.41
N ILE A 202 -26.68 -0.09 7.40
CA ILE A 202 -25.21 -0.14 7.45
C ILE A 202 -24.66 -0.90 6.24
N CYS A 203 -25.21 -2.08 5.93
CA CYS A 203 -24.73 -2.92 4.84
C CYS A 203 -24.97 -2.29 3.47
N THR A 204 -26.12 -1.63 3.26
CA THR A 204 -26.37 -0.85 2.03
C THR A 204 -25.32 0.24 1.83
N ASN A 205 -24.97 0.98 2.87
CA ASN A 205 -23.92 2.01 2.75
C ASN A 205 -22.52 1.41 2.54
N ILE A 206 -22.19 0.28 3.15
CA ILE A 206 -20.95 -0.46 2.89
C ILE A 206 -20.88 -0.85 1.42
N HIS A 207 -21.95 -1.46 0.89
CA HIS A 207 -22.07 -1.84 -0.51
C HIS A 207 -21.83 -0.63 -1.44
N ASP A 208 -22.65 0.42 -1.31
CA ASP A 208 -22.62 1.55 -2.22
C ASP A 208 -21.27 2.27 -2.22
N LYS A 209 -20.67 2.43 -1.03
CA LYS A 209 -19.36 3.08 -0.90
C LYS A 209 -18.23 2.22 -1.45
N LEU A 210 -18.26 0.90 -1.28
CA LEU A 210 -17.24 0.04 -1.87
C LEU A 210 -17.38 0.00 -3.40
N VAL A 211 -18.59 -0.07 -3.92
CA VAL A 211 -18.86 0.00 -5.37
C VAL A 211 -18.32 1.30 -5.96
N GLU A 212 -18.57 2.45 -5.30
CA GLU A 212 -18.04 3.74 -5.75
C GLU A 212 -16.51 3.80 -5.60
N GLY A 213 -15.94 3.23 -4.53
CA GLY A 213 -14.50 3.10 -4.34
C GLY A 213 -13.81 2.30 -5.45
N VAL A 214 -14.40 1.18 -5.87
CA VAL A 214 -13.93 0.40 -7.03
C VAL A 214 -14.06 1.23 -8.31
N LYS A 215 -15.23 1.83 -8.55
CA LYS A 215 -15.51 2.62 -9.75
C LYS A 215 -14.49 3.75 -9.98
N LYS A 216 -14.15 4.50 -8.93
CA LYS A 216 -13.12 5.54 -9.01
C LYS A 216 -11.77 4.98 -9.48
N ARG A 217 -11.40 3.79 -9.03
CA ARG A 217 -10.11 3.17 -9.32
C ARG A 217 -10.04 2.45 -10.67
N LEU A 218 -11.17 2.38 -11.37
CA LEU A 218 -11.21 1.88 -12.76
C LEU A 218 -10.91 2.97 -13.81
N ASP A 219 -10.87 4.26 -13.42
CA ASP A 219 -10.52 5.37 -14.33
C ASP A 219 -9.00 5.37 -14.56
N ALA A 220 -8.56 4.79 -15.66
CA ALA A 220 -7.16 4.75 -16.11
C ALA A 220 -7.09 4.75 -17.64
N ASP A 221 -6.11 5.47 -18.18
CA ASP A 221 -5.80 5.44 -19.61
C ASP A 221 -4.92 4.24 -19.98
N ALA A 222 -4.25 3.63 -18.98
CA ALA A 222 -3.39 2.45 -19.14
C ALA A 222 -4.15 1.14 -18.85
N PRO A 223 -3.66 -0.02 -19.35
CA PRO A 223 -4.30 -1.33 -19.16
C PRO A 223 -4.42 -1.75 -17.70
N LEU A 224 -5.61 -2.23 -17.31
CA LEU A 224 -5.98 -2.71 -15.98
C LEU A 224 -5.87 -4.22 -15.85
N GLY A 225 -5.37 -4.69 -14.70
CA GLY A 225 -5.42 -6.07 -14.24
C GLY A 225 -5.87 -6.17 -12.78
N PHE A 226 -6.15 -7.38 -12.32
CA PHE A 226 -6.73 -7.61 -11.00
C PHE A 226 -6.04 -8.79 -10.32
N LEU A 227 -5.62 -8.61 -9.07
CA LEU A 227 -5.15 -9.72 -8.25
C LEU A 227 -6.36 -10.47 -7.67
N LEU A 228 -6.41 -11.78 -7.89
CA LEU A 228 -7.52 -12.64 -7.48
C LEU A 228 -6.99 -13.84 -6.70
N SER A 229 -7.12 -13.82 -5.37
CA SER A 229 -6.71 -14.93 -4.50
C SER A 229 -7.85 -15.91 -4.17
N GLY A 230 -9.08 -15.66 -4.65
CA GLY A 230 -10.26 -16.42 -4.23
C GLY A 230 -10.69 -16.16 -2.77
N GLY A 231 -10.04 -15.23 -2.06
CA GLY A 231 -10.50 -14.68 -0.79
C GLY A 231 -11.59 -13.62 -1.00
N LEU A 232 -12.41 -13.35 0.02
CA LEU A 232 -13.53 -12.41 -0.05
C LEU A 232 -13.16 -11.06 -0.67
N ASP A 233 -12.09 -10.44 -0.18
CA ASP A 233 -11.74 -9.06 -0.49
C ASP A 233 -11.36 -8.87 -1.96
N SER A 234 -10.42 -9.69 -2.46
CA SER A 234 -9.99 -9.67 -3.86
C SER A 234 -11.11 -10.10 -4.80
N SER A 235 -11.93 -11.07 -4.40
CA SER A 235 -13.06 -11.55 -5.20
C SER A 235 -14.14 -10.49 -5.36
N LEU A 236 -14.46 -9.73 -4.31
CA LEU A 236 -15.38 -8.59 -4.39
C LEU A 236 -14.87 -7.51 -5.33
N VAL A 237 -13.58 -7.14 -5.23
CA VAL A 237 -12.98 -6.15 -6.15
C VAL A 237 -13.11 -6.62 -7.61
N CYS A 238 -12.79 -7.88 -7.90
CA CYS A 238 -12.90 -8.43 -9.26
C CYS A 238 -14.35 -8.47 -9.75
N ALA A 239 -15.28 -8.96 -8.95
CA ALA A 239 -16.68 -9.10 -9.32
C ALA A 239 -17.37 -7.75 -9.56
N ILE A 240 -17.15 -6.77 -8.67
CA ILE A 240 -17.64 -5.40 -8.83
C ILE A 240 -17.04 -4.76 -10.09
N SER A 241 -15.74 -4.93 -10.31
CA SER A 241 -15.05 -4.38 -11.49
C SER A 241 -15.59 -4.98 -12.79
N HIS A 242 -15.79 -6.31 -12.84
CA HIS A 242 -16.39 -6.99 -13.98
C HIS A 242 -17.79 -6.43 -14.29
N LYS A 243 -18.64 -6.30 -13.26
CA LYS A 243 -20.00 -5.76 -13.38
C LYS A 243 -20.01 -4.32 -13.90
N LEU A 244 -19.11 -3.45 -13.37
CA LEU A 244 -19.01 -2.05 -13.77
C LEU A 244 -18.45 -1.86 -15.18
N LEU A 245 -17.43 -2.63 -15.57
CA LEU A 245 -16.81 -2.54 -16.89
C LEU A 245 -17.64 -3.23 -17.97
N ASN A 246 -18.53 -4.14 -17.59
CA ASN A 246 -19.36 -4.95 -18.50
C ASN A 246 -18.55 -5.63 -19.62
N LYS A 247 -17.37 -6.16 -19.28
CA LYS A 247 -16.46 -6.89 -20.16
C LYS A 247 -15.64 -7.89 -19.37
N SER A 248 -15.04 -8.87 -20.06
CA SER A 248 -14.04 -9.74 -19.42
C SER A 248 -12.86 -8.92 -18.89
N ILE A 249 -12.35 -9.27 -17.73
CA ILE A 249 -11.22 -8.62 -17.05
C ILE A 249 -10.05 -9.59 -16.93
N GLU A 250 -8.82 -9.06 -16.89
CA GLU A 250 -7.59 -9.83 -16.71
C GLU A 250 -7.37 -10.09 -15.22
N THR A 251 -7.45 -11.34 -14.77
CA THR A 251 -7.25 -11.72 -13.36
C THR A 251 -6.03 -12.62 -13.20
N TYR A 252 -5.30 -12.43 -12.09
CA TYR A 252 -4.04 -13.12 -11.82
C TYR A 252 -4.06 -13.73 -10.43
N ALA A 253 -3.63 -15.01 -10.32
CA ALA A 253 -3.44 -15.73 -9.07
C ALA A 253 -2.05 -16.36 -9.01
N ILE A 254 -1.56 -16.63 -7.80
CA ILE A 254 -0.26 -17.29 -7.56
C ILE A 254 -0.43 -18.40 -6.54
N GLY A 255 0.31 -19.47 -6.71
CA GLY A 255 0.35 -20.58 -5.75
C GLY A 255 1.61 -21.39 -5.85
N MET A 256 1.95 -22.05 -4.72
CA MET A 256 3.01 -23.07 -4.67
C MET A 256 2.56 -24.29 -5.47
N LYS A 257 3.50 -24.95 -6.12
CA LYS A 257 3.24 -26.14 -6.96
C LYS A 257 2.57 -27.28 -6.16
N GLU A 258 2.95 -27.42 -4.89
CA GLU A 258 2.59 -28.56 -4.08
C GLU A 258 1.26 -28.41 -3.32
N ASP A 259 0.95 -27.18 -2.84
CA ASP A 259 -0.12 -26.96 -1.85
C ASP A 259 -0.87 -25.63 -2.00
N ALA A 260 -1.06 -25.17 -3.26
CA ALA A 260 -1.78 -23.94 -3.57
C ALA A 260 -3.29 -24.05 -3.31
N ILE A 261 -3.73 -23.57 -2.16
CA ILE A 261 -5.15 -23.58 -1.77
C ILE A 261 -5.93 -22.52 -2.55
N ASP A 262 -5.35 -21.34 -2.65
CA ASP A 262 -6.03 -20.17 -3.25
C ASP A 262 -6.30 -20.33 -4.75
N LEU A 263 -5.47 -21.07 -5.51
CA LEU A 263 -5.66 -21.25 -6.95
C LEU A 263 -7.01 -21.88 -7.27
N LYS A 264 -7.44 -22.89 -6.49
CA LYS A 264 -8.75 -23.52 -6.67
C LYS A 264 -9.90 -22.49 -6.54
N TYR A 265 -9.86 -21.68 -5.50
CA TYR A 265 -10.93 -20.70 -5.23
C TYR A 265 -10.85 -19.50 -6.17
N ALA A 266 -9.64 -19.07 -6.55
CA ALA A 266 -9.44 -18.05 -7.56
C ALA A 266 -10.03 -18.48 -8.91
N LYS A 267 -9.79 -19.73 -9.31
CA LYS A 267 -10.35 -20.32 -10.53
C LYS A 267 -11.88 -20.38 -10.49
N GLU A 268 -12.47 -20.77 -9.36
CA GLU A 268 -13.93 -20.81 -9.18
C GLU A 268 -14.56 -19.42 -9.34
N VAL A 269 -13.95 -18.37 -8.75
CA VAL A 269 -14.41 -16.98 -8.95
C VAL A 269 -14.22 -16.55 -10.40
N ALA A 270 -13.07 -16.84 -10.99
CA ALA A 270 -12.76 -16.47 -12.37
C ALA A 270 -13.75 -17.07 -13.38
N ASP A 271 -14.08 -18.35 -13.20
CA ASP A 271 -15.07 -19.04 -14.05
C ASP A 271 -16.49 -18.45 -13.84
N PHE A 272 -16.85 -18.11 -12.61
CA PHE A 272 -18.15 -17.52 -12.28
C PHE A 272 -18.35 -16.14 -12.92
N ILE A 273 -17.33 -15.25 -12.83
CA ILE A 273 -17.41 -13.91 -13.43
C ILE A 273 -17.02 -13.88 -14.91
N GLY A 274 -16.49 -14.96 -15.47
CA GLY A 274 -16.06 -15.02 -16.86
C GLY A 274 -14.82 -14.17 -17.15
N SER A 275 -13.86 -14.12 -16.22
CA SER A 275 -12.60 -13.39 -16.42
C SER A 275 -11.59 -14.19 -17.24
N ASN A 276 -10.65 -13.50 -17.89
CA ASN A 276 -9.45 -14.10 -18.46
C ASN A 276 -8.44 -14.32 -17.34
N HIS A 277 -8.34 -15.57 -16.87
CA HIS A 277 -7.62 -15.92 -15.64
C HIS A 277 -6.25 -16.53 -15.92
N HIS A 278 -5.23 -16.01 -15.21
CA HIS A 278 -3.84 -16.43 -15.31
C HIS A 278 -3.34 -16.95 -13.95
N GLU A 279 -2.80 -18.17 -13.95
CA GLU A 279 -2.22 -18.80 -12.76
C GLU A 279 -0.69 -18.82 -12.85
N ILE A 280 -0.02 -18.29 -11.84
CA ILE A 280 1.43 -18.29 -11.70
C ILE A 280 1.82 -19.35 -10.67
N ILE A 281 2.57 -20.36 -11.11
CA ILE A 281 3.02 -21.45 -10.26
C ILE A 281 4.47 -21.20 -9.86
N ILE A 282 4.75 -21.22 -8.57
CA ILE A 282 6.08 -21.03 -7.99
C ILE A 282 6.55 -22.25 -7.19
N ASN A 283 7.83 -22.32 -6.94
CA ASN A 283 8.46 -23.39 -6.19
C ASN A 283 9.37 -22.83 -5.06
N LYS A 284 9.96 -23.72 -4.24
CA LYS A 284 10.85 -23.36 -3.12
C LYS A 284 12.03 -22.48 -3.56
N ASP A 285 12.64 -22.76 -4.69
CA ASP A 285 13.81 -21.99 -5.16
C ASP A 285 13.41 -20.57 -5.53
N ASP A 286 12.25 -20.36 -6.17
CA ASP A 286 11.71 -19.03 -6.47
C ASP A 286 11.50 -18.22 -5.19
N VAL A 287 10.93 -18.86 -4.16
CA VAL A 287 10.68 -18.25 -2.84
C VAL A 287 12.00 -17.80 -2.19
N LEU A 288 12.98 -18.70 -2.11
CA LEU A 288 14.26 -18.41 -1.44
C LEU A 288 15.09 -17.35 -2.19
N GLN A 289 15.07 -17.36 -3.53
CA GLN A 289 15.74 -16.34 -4.34
C GLN A 289 15.08 -14.96 -4.21
N ALA A 290 13.78 -14.88 -3.93
CA ALA A 290 13.04 -13.63 -3.77
C ALA A 290 13.30 -12.92 -2.43
N ILE A 291 13.82 -13.59 -1.39
CA ILE A 291 14.00 -13.01 -0.05
C ILE A 291 14.82 -11.72 -0.09
N LYS A 292 16.01 -11.75 -0.68
CA LYS A 292 16.90 -10.57 -0.73
C LYS A 292 16.32 -9.42 -1.57
N PRO A 293 15.84 -9.62 -2.82
CA PRO A 293 15.18 -8.58 -3.59
C PRO A 293 13.98 -7.97 -2.88
N VAL A 294 13.16 -8.78 -2.22
CA VAL A 294 11.98 -8.32 -1.48
C VAL A 294 12.39 -7.43 -0.31
N ILE A 295 13.34 -7.83 0.53
CA ILE A 295 13.81 -7.01 1.66
C ILE A 295 14.40 -5.69 1.16
N LYS A 296 15.20 -5.72 0.09
CA LYS A 296 15.74 -4.51 -0.56
C LYS A 296 14.62 -3.58 -1.04
N THR A 297 13.58 -4.14 -1.65
CA THR A 297 12.46 -3.38 -2.20
C THR A 297 11.56 -2.78 -1.13
N LEU A 298 11.25 -3.56 -0.10
CA LEU A 298 10.37 -3.13 0.99
C LEU A 298 11.03 -2.15 1.96
N ALA A 299 12.34 -2.24 2.13
CA ALA A 299 13.08 -1.53 3.18
C ALA A 299 12.53 -1.84 4.59
N THR A 300 12.21 -3.11 4.86
CA THR A 300 11.74 -3.60 6.16
C THR A 300 12.40 -4.94 6.50
N PHE A 301 12.38 -5.28 7.79
CA PHE A 301 12.74 -6.61 8.30
C PHE A 301 11.56 -7.30 9.03
N ASP A 302 10.34 -6.77 8.87
CA ASP A 302 9.13 -7.37 9.46
C ASP A 302 8.82 -8.72 8.82
N ILE A 303 8.61 -9.73 9.69
CA ILE A 303 8.41 -11.12 9.27
C ILE A 303 7.16 -11.28 8.41
N THR A 304 6.03 -10.77 8.88
CA THR A 304 4.73 -10.91 8.22
C THR A 304 4.72 -10.26 6.85
N THR A 305 5.20 -9.02 6.80
CA THR A 305 5.28 -8.24 5.56
C THR A 305 6.16 -8.93 4.53
N ILE A 306 7.34 -9.45 4.92
CA ILE A 306 8.25 -10.12 3.98
C ILE A 306 7.64 -11.42 3.45
N ARG A 307 7.10 -12.30 4.33
CA ARG A 307 6.46 -13.56 3.90
C ARG A 307 5.35 -13.30 2.88
N ALA A 308 4.44 -12.38 3.17
CA ALA A 308 3.35 -12.04 2.27
C ALA A 308 3.85 -11.35 0.98
N SER A 309 4.94 -10.61 1.05
CA SER A 309 5.49 -9.88 -0.10
C SER A 309 6.17 -10.77 -1.12
N ILE A 310 6.69 -11.94 -0.74
CA ILE A 310 7.36 -12.85 -1.67
C ILE A 310 6.39 -13.28 -2.78
N GLY A 311 5.20 -13.76 -2.42
CA GLY A 311 4.18 -14.13 -3.41
C GLY A 311 3.75 -12.93 -4.26
N MET A 312 3.49 -11.78 -3.63
CA MET A 312 3.09 -10.57 -4.36
C MET A 312 4.19 -10.05 -5.32
N TYR A 313 5.45 -10.09 -4.91
CA TYR A 313 6.58 -9.71 -5.77
C TYR A 313 6.69 -10.63 -6.99
N LEU A 314 6.58 -11.95 -6.79
CA LEU A 314 6.71 -12.94 -7.86
C LEU A 314 5.56 -12.86 -8.85
N ILE A 315 4.31 -12.70 -8.39
CA ILE A 315 3.17 -12.53 -9.31
C ILE A 315 3.30 -11.24 -10.12
N CYS A 316 3.67 -10.13 -9.49
CA CYS A 316 3.83 -8.85 -10.20
C CYS A 316 4.97 -8.89 -11.21
N LYS A 317 6.06 -9.61 -10.90
CA LYS A 317 7.15 -9.85 -11.84
C LYS A 317 6.65 -10.63 -13.07
N ALA A 318 5.90 -11.71 -12.87
CA ALA A 318 5.33 -12.49 -13.96
C ALA A 318 4.34 -11.68 -14.82
N ILE A 319 3.49 -10.86 -14.18
CA ILE A 319 2.56 -9.98 -14.91
C ILE A 319 3.33 -8.98 -15.79
N HIS A 320 4.36 -8.34 -15.24
CA HIS A 320 5.20 -7.40 -16.00
C HIS A 320 5.90 -8.05 -17.19
N GLU A 321 6.39 -9.28 -17.03
CA GLU A 321 7.12 -10.02 -18.08
C GLU A 321 6.20 -10.58 -19.16
N GLN A 322 4.91 -10.82 -18.86
CA GLN A 322 3.98 -11.57 -19.72
C GLN A 322 2.80 -10.75 -20.25
N SER A 323 2.66 -9.48 -19.86
CA SER A 323 1.52 -8.65 -20.21
C SER A 323 1.87 -7.17 -20.32
N ASP A 324 0.94 -6.40 -20.91
CA ASP A 324 1.00 -4.94 -21.00
C ASP A 324 0.30 -4.24 -19.80
N ILE A 325 -0.08 -4.97 -18.78
CA ILE A 325 -0.77 -4.43 -17.61
C ILE A 325 0.11 -3.38 -16.91
N ARG A 326 -0.48 -2.21 -16.64
CA ARG A 326 0.19 -1.10 -15.97
C ARG A 326 -0.47 -0.71 -14.64
N VAL A 327 -1.69 -1.17 -14.39
CA VAL A 327 -2.45 -0.90 -13.16
C VAL A 327 -2.99 -2.21 -12.62
N LEU A 328 -2.82 -2.45 -11.31
CA LEU A 328 -3.39 -3.61 -10.60
C LEU A 328 -4.29 -3.15 -9.45
N LEU A 329 -5.54 -3.61 -9.45
CA LEU A 329 -6.44 -3.47 -8.32
C LEU A 329 -6.24 -4.61 -7.33
N THR A 330 -6.24 -4.29 -6.02
CA THR A 330 -5.99 -5.23 -4.90
C THR A 330 -7.08 -5.13 -3.84
N GLY A 331 -7.18 -6.15 -2.97
CA GLY A 331 -8.12 -6.22 -1.85
C GLY A 331 -7.55 -5.80 -0.50
N GLU A 332 -6.44 -5.05 -0.45
CA GLU A 332 -5.79 -4.62 0.80
C GLU A 332 -6.66 -3.66 1.63
N ILE A 333 -6.38 -3.51 2.92
CA ILE A 333 -7.04 -2.63 3.92
C ILE A 333 -8.31 -3.23 4.53
N SER A 334 -9.00 -4.15 3.87
CA SER A 334 -10.25 -4.72 4.36
C SER A 334 -10.11 -5.37 5.76
N ASP A 335 -8.98 -6.02 6.04
CA ASP A 335 -8.73 -6.70 7.32
C ASP A 335 -8.63 -5.71 8.50
N GLU A 336 -8.05 -4.55 8.30
CA GLU A 336 -7.88 -3.52 9.31
C GLU A 336 -9.19 -2.81 9.64
N LEU A 337 -10.11 -2.76 8.66
CA LEU A 337 -11.41 -2.12 8.82
C LEU A 337 -12.46 -3.03 9.45
N PHE A 338 -12.51 -4.30 9.06
CA PHE A 338 -13.57 -5.25 9.46
C PHE A 338 -13.10 -6.33 10.43
N GLY A 339 -11.81 -6.36 10.75
CA GLY A 339 -11.20 -7.36 11.61
C GLY A 339 -10.53 -8.50 10.85
N TYR A 340 -9.61 -9.13 11.53
CA TYR A 340 -8.82 -10.28 11.11
C TYR A 340 -8.94 -11.39 12.16
N LYS A 341 -8.41 -12.59 11.93
CA LYS A 341 -8.53 -13.74 12.85
C LYS A 341 -8.22 -13.41 14.32
N TYR A 342 -7.16 -12.64 14.59
CA TYR A 342 -6.81 -12.32 15.99
C TYR A 342 -7.76 -11.29 16.62
N THR A 343 -8.48 -10.49 15.84
CA THR A 343 -9.43 -9.51 16.40
C THR A 343 -10.68 -10.15 16.99
N ASP A 344 -10.93 -11.45 16.71
CA ASP A 344 -11.99 -12.23 17.39
C ASP A 344 -11.72 -12.37 18.90
N PHE A 345 -10.48 -12.17 19.34
CA PHE A 345 -10.08 -12.18 20.75
C PHE A 345 -10.18 -10.82 21.43
N ALA A 346 -10.71 -9.80 20.75
CA ALA A 346 -10.88 -8.47 21.35
C ALA A 346 -11.78 -8.56 22.59
N PRO A 347 -11.33 -8.06 23.76
CA PRO A 347 -12.08 -8.21 25.01
C PRO A 347 -13.32 -7.31 25.09
N SER A 348 -13.41 -6.28 24.24
CA SER A 348 -14.54 -5.36 24.13
C SER A 348 -14.59 -4.68 22.78
N ALA A 349 -15.72 -4.05 22.48
CA ALA A 349 -15.91 -3.23 21.28
C ALA A 349 -14.93 -2.05 21.22
N ASP A 350 -14.66 -1.40 22.35
CA ASP A 350 -13.67 -0.31 22.44
C ASP A 350 -12.26 -0.82 22.11
N ALA A 351 -11.87 -1.97 22.68
CA ALA A 351 -10.56 -2.57 22.40
C ALA A 351 -10.42 -2.97 20.90
N PHE A 352 -11.49 -3.49 20.30
CA PHE A 352 -11.55 -3.75 18.86
C PHE A 352 -11.34 -2.46 18.05
N GLN A 353 -12.04 -1.37 18.41
CA GLN A 353 -11.92 -0.09 17.71
C GLN A 353 -10.52 0.52 17.87
N GLU A 354 -9.94 0.48 19.06
CA GLU A 354 -8.57 0.96 19.32
C GLU A 354 -7.55 0.20 18.46
N GLU A 355 -7.70 -1.13 18.35
CA GLU A 355 -6.82 -1.93 17.50
C GLU A 355 -7.03 -1.60 16.01
N SER A 356 -8.26 -1.41 15.53
CA SER A 356 -8.54 -0.99 14.15
C SER A 356 -7.91 0.38 13.85
N VAL A 357 -8.05 1.36 14.74
CA VAL A 357 -7.39 2.68 14.62
C VAL A 357 -5.88 2.52 14.51
N LYS A 358 -5.27 1.72 15.40
CA LYS A 358 -3.84 1.44 15.39
C LYS A 358 -3.42 0.84 14.04
N ARG A 359 -4.14 -0.18 13.55
CA ARG A 359 -3.78 -0.87 12.30
C ARG A 359 -3.94 0.01 11.07
N VAL A 360 -4.98 0.83 11.00
CA VAL A 360 -5.13 1.81 9.91
C VAL A 360 -3.99 2.84 9.93
N HIS A 361 -3.58 3.33 11.10
CA HIS A 361 -2.42 4.21 11.21
C HIS A 361 -1.07 3.54 10.86
N GLU A 362 -1.00 2.22 10.92
CA GLU A 362 0.22 1.44 10.66
C GLU A 362 0.25 0.82 9.25
N LEU A 363 -0.82 0.92 8.45
CA LEU A 363 -0.93 0.35 7.10
C LEU A 363 0.28 0.64 6.21
N TYR A 364 0.79 1.87 6.26
CA TYR A 364 1.93 2.31 5.45
C TYR A 364 3.26 1.62 5.80
N MET A 365 3.33 0.88 6.90
CA MET A 365 4.48 0.11 7.33
C MET A 365 4.36 -1.39 7.02
N TYR A 366 3.14 -1.88 6.71
CA TYR A 366 2.85 -3.30 6.54
C TYR A 366 2.12 -3.58 5.21
N ASP A 367 0.78 -3.58 5.18
CA ASP A 367 0.02 -4.09 4.04
C ASP A 367 0.05 -3.19 2.80
N VAL A 368 -0.16 -1.89 2.95
CA VAL A 368 -0.06 -0.99 1.79
C VAL A 368 1.39 -0.73 1.39
N LEU A 369 2.37 -0.86 2.31
CA LEU A 369 3.79 -0.89 1.95
C LEU A 369 4.07 -2.07 1.03
N ARG A 370 3.60 -3.27 1.39
CA ARG A 370 3.72 -4.48 0.57
C ARG A 370 3.13 -4.25 -0.82
N ALA A 371 1.86 -3.84 -0.88
CA ALA A 371 1.16 -3.62 -2.14
C ALA A 371 1.91 -2.61 -3.04
N ASP A 372 2.20 -1.41 -2.52
CA ASP A 372 2.89 -0.40 -3.31
C ASP A 372 4.26 -0.89 -3.81
N ARG A 373 5.11 -1.43 -2.91
CA ARG A 373 6.50 -1.78 -3.26
C ARG A 373 6.61 -2.96 -4.21
N CYS A 374 5.85 -4.04 -3.95
CA CYS A 374 5.93 -5.24 -4.79
C CYS A 374 5.39 -4.99 -6.19
N ILE A 375 4.33 -4.18 -6.30
CA ILE A 375 3.71 -3.85 -7.57
C ILE A 375 4.57 -2.84 -8.33
N SER A 376 5.00 -1.75 -7.69
CA SER A 376 5.72 -0.66 -8.35
C SER A 376 7.14 -1.02 -8.80
N THR A 377 7.83 -1.91 -8.08
CA THR A 377 9.16 -2.37 -8.51
C THR A 377 9.12 -3.18 -9.81
N ASN A 378 7.93 -3.56 -10.26
CA ASN A 378 7.67 -4.23 -11.52
C ASN A 378 6.98 -3.30 -12.55
N SER A 379 7.14 -1.99 -12.44
CA SER A 379 6.59 -0.99 -13.37
C SER A 379 5.06 -1.04 -13.52
N ILE A 380 4.36 -1.33 -12.43
CA ILE A 380 2.90 -1.40 -12.37
C ILE A 380 2.42 -0.50 -11.22
N GLU A 381 1.21 0.05 -11.33
CA GLU A 381 0.56 0.86 -10.30
C GLU A 381 -0.41 0.03 -9.46
N ALA A 382 -0.26 0.08 -8.13
CA ALA A 382 -1.25 -0.47 -7.20
C ALA A 382 -2.42 0.50 -7.02
N ARG A 383 -3.65 0.02 -7.03
CA ARG A 383 -4.86 0.74 -6.60
C ARG A 383 -5.62 -0.06 -5.57
N VAL A 384 -6.08 0.61 -4.52
CA VAL A 384 -6.61 -0.03 -3.31
C VAL A 384 -8.05 0.45 -3.06
N PRO A 385 -9.08 -0.23 -3.62
CA PRO A 385 -10.48 0.20 -3.50
C PRO A 385 -11.00 0.34 -2.06
N PHE A 386 -10.61 -0.57 -1.15
CA PHE A 386 -10.95 -0.47 0.27
C PHE A 386 -10.30 0.74 0.98
N GLY A 387 -9.32 1.38 0.36
CA GLY A 387 -8.70 2.62 0.82
C GLY A 387 -9.42 3.89 0.37
N ASP A 388 -10.63 3.79 -0.23
CA ASP A 388 -11.45 4.96 -0.53
C ASP A 388 -11.76 5.74 0.75
N LEU A 389 -11.49 7.04 0.75
CA LEU A 389 -11.57 7.85 1.97
C LEU A 389 -12.98 7.90 2.56
N ASP A 390 -14.02 7.94 1.72
CA ASP A 390 -15.41 7.94 2.18
C ASP A 390 -15.81 6.58 2.72
N PHE A 391 -15.30 5.50 2.11
CA PHE A 391 -15.49 4.14 2.61
C PHE A 391 -14.82 3.94 3.97
N VAL A 392 -13.53 4.27 4.08
CA VAL A 392 -12.75 4.13 5.33
C VAL A 392 -13.39 4.93 6.46
N LYS A 393 -13.72 6.20 6.25
CA LYS A 393 -14.37 7.05 7.26
C LYS A 393 -15.71 6.47 7.70
N TYR A 394 -16.51 5.96 6.75
CA TYR A 394 -17.80 5.35 7.05
C TYR A 394 -17.63 4.11 7.93
N VAL A 395 -16.77 3.16 7.52
CA VAL A 395 -16.56 1.91 8.25
C VAL A 395 -15.95 2.15 9.63
N MET A 396 -14.99 3.08 9.74
CA MET A 396 -14.42 3.48 11.04
C MET A 396 -15.45 4.11 11.97
N SER A 397 -16.50 4.75 11.42
CA SER A 397 -17.59 5.36 12.20
C SER A 397 -18.70 4.40 12.62
N ILE A 398 -18.75 3.16 12.08
CA ILE A 398 -19.72 2.16 12.50
C ILE A 398 -19.46 1.78 13.95
N ASP A 399 -20.55 1.63 14.75
CA ASP A 399 -20.50 1.11 16.11
C ASP A 399 -19.66 -0.17 16.14
N PRO A 400 -18.54 -0.19 16.89
CA PRO A 400 -17.64 -1.34 16.88
C PRO A 400 -18.27 -2.64 17.37
N GLU A 401 -19.32 -2.62 18.20
CA GLU A 401 -20.07 -3.81 18.57
C GLU A 401 -20.64 -4.55 17.36
N LYS A 402 -21.01 -3.80 16.30
CA LYS A 402 -21.53 -4.38 15.06
C LYS A 402 -20.45 -4.95 14.14
N LYS A 403 -19.19 -4.50 14.31
CA LYS A 403 -18.03 -4.99 13.54
C LYS A 403 -17.39 -6.24 14.18
N MET A 404 -17.54 -6.42 15.49
CA MET A 404 -17.04 -7.60 16.19
C MET A 404 -17.68 -8.88 15.60
N ASN A 405 -16.99 -10.00 15.76
CA ASN A 405 -17.45 -11.31 15.24
C ASN A 405 -18.61 -11.89 16.09
N THR A 406 -19.65 -11.10 16.36
CA THR A 406 -20.86 -11.50 17.10
C THR A 406 -21.79 -12.39 16.28
N TYR A 407 -21.63 -12.39 14.96
CA TYR A 407 -22.38 -13.22 14.01
C TYR A 407 -21.73 -14.59 13.75
N HIS A 408 -20.66 -14.93 14.47
CA HIS A 408 -19.87 -16.15 14.26
C HIS A 408 -19.33 -16.28 12.83
N LYS A 409 -19.11 -15.14 12.17
CA LYS A 409 -18.59 -15.05 10.81
C LYS A 409 -17.72 -13.80 10.66
N GLY A 410 -16.44 -13.98 10.41
CA GLY A 410 -15.52 -12.87 10.21
C GLY A 410 -15.95 -11.97 9.05
N LYS A 411 -15.85 -10.65 9.21
CA LYS A 411 -16.28 -9.63 8.24
C LYS A 411 -17.76 -9.74 7.84
N TYR A 412 -18.63 -10.11 8.76
CA TYR A 412 -20.05 -10.36 8.46
C TYR A 412 -20.73 -9.19 7.75
N LEU A 413 -20.51 -7.95 8.20
CA LEU A 413 -21.11 -6.76 7.56
C LEU A 413 -20.74 -6.64 6.08
N LEU A 414 -19.49 -6.93 5.73
CA LEU A 414 -19.03 -6.87 4.34
C LEU A 414 -19.67 -7.99 3.51
N ARG A 415 -19.79 -9.22 4.06
CA ARG A 415 -20.41 -10.35 3.37
C ARG A 415 -21.90 -10.10 3.15
N HIS A 416 -22.61 -9.67 4.19
CA HIS A 416 -24.05 -9.39 4.14
C HIS A 416 -24.38 -8.24 3.19
N ALA A 417 -23.48 -7.24 3.07
CA ALA A 417 -23.62 -6.13 2.14
C ALA A 417 -23.73 -6.58 0.67
N PHE A 418 -23.14 -7.72 0.30
CA PHE A 418 -23.13 -8.24 -1.07
C PHE A 418 -23.92 -9.55 -1.26
N GLU A 419 -24.57 -10.07 -0.22
CA GLU A 419 -25.28 -11.34 -0.26
C GLU A 419 -26.43 -11.34 -1.29
N LYS A 420 -27.15 -10.21 -1.40
CA LYS A 420 -28.29 -10.07 -2.31
C LYS A 420 -27.91 -9.82 -3.77
N ASP A 421 -26.66 -9.47 -4.04
CA ASP A 421 -26.18 -9.10 -5.37
C ASP A 421 -25.86 -10.29 -6.26
N GLU A 422 -25.64 -11.46 -5.65
CA GLU A 422 -25.27 -12.71 -6.33
C GLU A 422 -24.07 -12.56 -7.31
N ILE A 423 -23.13 -11.64 -6.98
CA ILE A 423 -21.95 -11.36 -7.81
C ILE A 423 -20.78 -12.31 -7.56
N LEU A 424 -20.89 -13.16 -6.54
CA LEU A 424 -19.94 -14.21 -6.19
C LEU A 424 -20.68 -15.52 -5.88
N PRO A 425 -20.03 -16.69 -6.07
CA PRO A 425 -20.52 -17.93 -5.50
C PRO A 425 -20.73 -17.79 -3.99
N TYR A 426 -21.82 -18.34 -3.45
CA TYR A 426 -22.14 -18.22 -2.03
C TYR A 426 -21.03 -18.79 -1.14
N ASP A 427 -20.41 -19.91 -1.53
CA ASP A 427 -19.31 -20.52 -0.79
C ASP A 427 -18.07 -19.64 -0.75
N ILE A 428 -17.80 -18.86 -1.80
CA ILE A 428 -16.72 -17.85 -1.83
C ILE A 428 -17.09 -16.66 -0.94
N LEU A 429 -18.32 -16.14 -1.07
CA LEU A 429 -18.79 -15.03 -0.23
C LEU A 429 -18.71 -15.39 1.25
N MET A 430 -18.95 -16.63 1.63
CA MET A 430 -18.93 -17.13 3.01
C MET A 430 -17.65 -17.90 3.37
N ARG A 431 -16.64 -17.95 2.49
CA ARG A 431 -15.35 -18.61 2.75
C ARG A 431 -14.64 -18.00 3.96
N GLU A 432 -14.10 -18.84 4.84
CA GLU A 432 -13.29 -18.38 5.96
C GLU A 432 -11.99 -17.71 5.49
N LYS A 433 -11.52 -16.72 6.25
CA LYS A 433 -10.30 -15.98 5.93
C LYS A 433 -9.07 -16.86 6.10
N ALA A 434 -8.25 -16.94 5.06
CA ALA A 434 -6.87 -17.42 5.11
C ALA A 434 -5.90 -16.25 4.89
N ALA A 435 -4.75 -16.27 5.56
CA ALA A 435 -3.69 -15.29 5.33
C ALA A 435 -3.05 -15.55 3.95
N PHE A 436 -2.72 -14.50 3.21
CA PHE A 436 -2.15 -14.63 1.86
C PHE A 436 -0.88 -15.50 1.85
N SER A 437 0.04 -15.31 2.82
CA SER A 437 1.25 -16.13 2.95
C SER A 437 0.99 -17.62 3.22
N ASP A 438 -0.17 -17.95 3.81
CA ASP A 438 -0.57 -19.33 4.09
C ASP A 438 -1.38 -19.93 2.93
N ALA A 439 -2.11 -19.11 2.21
CA ALA A 439 -3.02 -19.54 1.15
C ALA A 439 -2.33 -19.68 -0.23
N VAL A 440 -1.24 -18.95 -0.47
CA VAL A 440 -0.30 -19.19 -1.60
C VAL A 440 0.29 -20.61 -1.50
N GLY A 441 0.51 -21.08 -0.27
CA GLY A 441 0.96 -22.41 0.10
C GLY A 441 1.56 -22.39 1.50
N HIS A 442 1.16 -23.31 2.36
CA HIS A 442 1.75 -23.45 3.70
C HIS A 442 3.26 -23.67 3.63
N SER A 443 3.74 -24.37 2.60
CA SER A 443 5.14 -24.63 2.31
C SER A 443 5.96 -23.34 2.14
N LEU A 444 5.39 -22.23 1.64
CA LEU A 444 6.11 -20.96 1.49
C LEU A 444 6.74 -20.50 2.81
N SER A 445 5.94 -20.39 3.87
CA SER A 445 6.44 -19.96 5.18
C SER A 445 7.35 -21.00 5.83
N ASP A 446 7.04 -22.30 5.65
CA ASP A 446 7.81 -23.38 6.24
C ASP A 446 9.18 -23.54 5.57
N ASP A 447 9.27 -23.38 4.26
CA ASP A 447 10.53 -23.37 3.50
C ASP A 447 11.47 -22.23 3.92
N ILE A 448 10.92 -21.04 4.15
CA ILE A 448 11.71 -19.89 4.64
C ILE A 448 12.25 -20.16 6.06
N LYS A 449 11.40 -20.71 6.94
CA LYS A 449 11.82 -21.08 8.30
C LYS A 449 12.92 -22.14 8.28
N GLU A 450 12.75 -23.19 7.48
CA GLU A 450 13.75 -24.24 7.31
C GLU A 450 15.07 -23.68 6.81
N TYR A 451 15.02 -22.80 5.78
CA TYR A 451 16.19 -22.13 5.25
C TYR A 451 16.91 -21.31 6.33
N ALA A 452 16.18 -20.47 7.07
CA ALA A 452 16.74 -19.65 8.14
C ALA A 452 17.31 -20.52 9.28
N GLN A 453 16.65 -21.65 9.59
CA GLN A 453 17.11 -22.60 10.61
C GLN A 453 18.41 -23.27 10.22
N SER A 454 18.62 -23.56 8.93
CA SER A 454 19.86 -24.13 8.41
C SER A 454 21.00 -23.12 8.27
N TYR A 455 20.67 -21.81 8.22
CA TYR A 455 21.63 -20.73 7.96
C TYR A 455 22.48 -20.37 9.19
N TYR A 456 21.94 -20.58 10.42
CA TYR A 456 22.62 -20.28 11.67
C TYR A 456 22.61 -21.48 12.61
N THR A 457 23.71 -21.73 13.32
CA THR A 457 23.68 -22.54 14.53
C THR A 457 22.97 -21.79 15.67
N ASP A 458 22.63 -22.47 16.77
CA ASP A 458 21.99 -21.81 17.92
C ASP A 458 22.96 -20.87 18.63
N GLU A 459 24.26 -21.20 18.65
CA GLU A 459 25.33 -20.38 19.20
C GLU A 459 25.53 -19.12 18.38
N GLU A 460 25.59 -19.22 17.05
CA GLU A 460 25.70 -18.07 16.15
C GLU A 460 24.50 -17.16 16.28
N PHE A 461 23.29 -17.70 16.37
CA PHE A 461 22.07 -16.92 16.60
C PHE A 461 22.17 -16.12 17.90
N LYS A 462 22.46 -16.78 19.04
CA LYS A 462 22.58 -16.13 20.35
C LYS A 462 23.63 -15.03 20.37
N GLU A 463 24.73 -15.21 19.64
CA GLU A 463 25.80 -14.19 19.60
C GLU A 463 25.45 -13.02 18.69
N LYS A 464 24.93 -13.29 17.48
CA LYS A 464 24.64 -12.26 16.49
C LYS A 464 23.48 -11.35 16.91
N VAL A 465 22.45 -11.87 17.56
CA VAL A 465 21.30 -11.10 18.07
C VAL A 465 21.72 -10.00 19.02
N LYS A 466 22.80 -10.17 19.80
CA LYS A 466 23.31 -9.15 20.75
C LYS A 466 23.70 -7.82 20.10
N LYS A 467 23.96 -7.82 18.76
CA LYS A 467 24.29 -6.62 17.99
C LYS A 467 23.09 -5.69 17.84
N TYR A 468 21.88 -6.22 17.90
CA TYR A 468 20.64 -5.51 17.56
C TYR A 468 19.86 -5.17 18.84
N LYS A 469 20.03 -3.93 19.34
CA LYS A 469 19.33 -3.43 20.53
C LYS A 469 17.90 -2.96 20.25
N TYR A 470 17.66 -2.48 19.05
CA TYR A 470 16.38 -1.97 18.59
C TYR A 470 15.67 -3.04 17.74
N CYS A 471 14.42 -3.33 18.02
CA CYS A 471 13.65 -4.42 17.39
C CYS A 471 14.52 -5.68 17.32
N THR A 472 14.89 -6.19 18.48
CA THR A 472 15.80 -7.33 18.62
C THR A 472 15.22 -8.56 17.91
N PRO A 473 15.94 -9.20 16.98
CA PRO A 473 15.49 -10.41 16.35
C PRO A 473 15.23 -11.51 17.39
N PHE A 474 14.12 -12.22 17.26
CA PHE A 474 13.67 -13.23 18.22
C PHE A 474 13.59 -14.66 17.64
N THR A 475 13.78 -14.80 16.32
CA THR A 475 13.91 -16.07 15.60
C THR A 475 15.10 -15.99 14.64
N LYS A 476 15.60 -17.14 14.16
CA LYS A 476 16.65 -17.17 13.13
C LYS A 476 16.21 -16.51 11.83
N GLU A 477 14.91 -16.61 11.49
CA GLU A 477 14.30 -15.92 10.35
C GLU A 477 14.35 -14.40 10.53
N SER A 478 13.92 -13.87 11.68
CA SER A 478 13.99 -12.43 11.94
C SER A 478 15.42 -11.90 11.96
N LEU A 479 16.39 -12.73 12.39
CA LEU A 479 17.81 -12.38 12.30
C LEU A 479 18.30 -12.33 10.86
N LEU A 480 17.94 -13.33 10.04
CA LEU A 480 18.27 -13.36 8.61
C LEU A 480 17.75 -12.11 7.90
N TYR A 481 16.50 -11.76 8.13
CA TYR A 481 15.90 -10.56 7.54
C TYR A 481 16.58 -9.28 8.03
N ARG A 482 16.92 -9.22 9.31
CA ARG A 482 17.64 -8.07 9.87
C ARG A 482 19.04 -7.92 9.27
N GLU A 483 19.81 -8.99 9.11
CA GLU A 483 21.14 -8.92 8.51
C GLU A 483 21.08 -8.51 7.03
N ILE A 484 20.10 -9.02 6.28
CA ILE A 484 19.88 -8.61 4.88
C ILE A 484 19.48 -7.13 4.82
N PHE A 485 18.54 -6.69 5.69
CA PHE A 485 18.13 -5.28 5.75
C PHE A 485 19.32 -4.36 6.03
N GLU A 486 20.15 -4.65 7.04
CA GLU A 486 21.32 -3.83 7.37
C GLU A 486 22.36 -3.76 6.25
N SER A 487 22.40 -4.75 5.38
CA SER A 487 23.30 -4.73 4.20
C SER A 487 22.88 -3.67 3.15
N TYR A 488 21.59 -3.35 3.08
CA TYR A 488 21.04 -2.34 2.15
C TYR A 488 20.74 -1.00 2.82
N TYR A 489 20.39 -1.00 4.10
CA TYR A 489 19.94 0.14 4.88
C TYR A 489 20.73 0.25 6.20
N PRO A 490 22.06 0.41 6.15
CA PRO A 490 22.89 0.40 7.35
C PRO A 490 22.48 1.50 8.33
N ASN A 491 22.29 1.11 9.60
CA ASN A 491 21.86 1.99 10.68
C ASN A 491 20.47 2.66 10.52
N GLN A 492 19.61 2.16 9.61
CA GLN A 492 18.29 2.73 9.37
C GLN A 492 17.14 1.96 10.04
N ALA A 493 17.45 1.05 10.96
CA ALA A 493 16.42 0.21 11.59
C ALA A 493 15.32 1.01 12.31
N SER A 494 15.63 2.20 12.82
CA SER A 494 14.66 3.07 13.51
C SER A 494 13.55 3.63 12.61
N MET A 495 13.64 3.49 11.27
CA MET A 495 12.52 3.81 10.39
C MET A 495 11.38 2.78 10.47
N ILE A 496 11.63 1.60 11.07
CA ILE A 496 10.66 0.54 11.28
C ILE A 496 10.24 0.57 12.75
N LYS A 497 8.94 0.67 13.00
CA LYS A 497 8.40 0.84 14.35
C LYS A 497 8.58 -0.40 15.23
N ASP A 498 8.16 -1.56 14.73
CA ASP A 498 8.23 -2.86 15.40
C ASP A 498 7.94 -3.99 14.41
N PHE A 499 8.06 -5.25 14.87
CA PHE A 499 7.50 -6.40 14.17
C PHE A 499 5.98 -6.39 14.27
N TRP A 500 5.29 -6.68 13.17
CA TRP A 500 3.86 -6.91 13.21
C TRP A 500 3.55 -8.19 14.00
N MET A 501 2.72 -8.07 15.02
CA MET A 501 2.25 -9.19 15.83
C MET A 501 0.78 -8.98 16.19
N PRO A 502 -0.02 -10.04 16.41
CA PRO A 502 -1.31 -9.93 17.09
C PRO A 502 -1.16 -9.19 18.42
N ASN A 503 -2.24 -8.58 18.92
CA ASN A 503 -2.18 -7.81 20.15
C ASN A 503 -1.91 -8.73 21.36
N LYS A 504 -0.66 -8.78 21.79
CA LYS A 504 -0.18 -9.69 22.86
C LYS A 504 -0.86 -9.49 24.22
N ASN A 505 -1.55 -8.36 24.41
CA ASN A 505 -2.30 -8.08 25.64
C ASN A 505 -3.65 -8.81 25.70
N TRP A 506 -4.10 -9.38 24.56
CA TRP A 506 -5.35 -10.09 24.49
C TRP A 506 -5.13 -11.58 24.77
N GLU A 507 -6.03 -12.18 25.56
CA GLU A 507 -6.01 -13.62 25.81
C GLU A 507 -6.15 -14.38 24.47
N GLY A 508 -5.28 -15.38 24.27
CA GLY A 508 -5.23 -16.14 22.99
C GLY A 508 -4.35 -15.53 21.89
N CYS A 509 -3.85 -14.28 22.05
CA CYS A 509 -2.99 -13.60 21.07
C CYS A 509 -1.50 -13.54 21.44
N ASN A 510 -1.10 -14.08 22.59
CA ASN A 510 0.30 -14.11 22.99
C ASN A 510 1.07 -15.24 22.26
N VAL A 511 1.35 -15.03 20.99
CA VAL A 511 2.05 -15.98 20.11
C VAL A 511 3.45 -15.47 19.78
N ASN A 512 4.36 -16.41 19.44
CA ASN A 512 5.74 -16.12 19.07
C ASN A 512 5.99 -16.09 17.55
N ASP A 513 4.96 -16.39 16.76
CA ASP A 513 4.98 -16.30 15.31
C ASP A 513 3.77 -15.45 14.87
N PRO A 514 3.95 -14.51 13.94
CA PRO A 514 2.85 -13.62 13.50
C PRO A 514 1.79 -14.31 12.63
N SER A 515 2.04 -15.53 12.13
CA SER A 515 1.09 -16.24 11.27
C SER A 515 -0.20 -16.58 12.03
N ALA A 516 -1.34 -16.37 11.38
CA ALA A 516 -2.65 -16.73 11.92
C ALA A 516 -2.79 -18.22 12.27
N ARG A 517 -1.98 -19.09 11.68
CA ARG A 517 -1.93 -20.55 11.98
C ARG A 517 -1.68 -20.87 13.44
N TYR A 518 -1.03 -19.95 14.17
CA TYR A 518 -0.72 -20.15 15.60
C TYR A 518 -1.84 -19.68 16.54
N LEU A 519 -2.92 -19.13 16.00
CA LEU A 519 -4.10 -18.74 16.76
C LEU A 519 -5.06 -19.92 16.91
N SER A 520 -5.68 -20.06 18.10
CA SER A 520 -6.59 -21.18 18.41
C SER A 520 -7.88 -21.18 17.56
N ASN A 521 -8.27 -20.03 16.99
CA ASN A 521 -9.43 -19.88 16.11
C ASN A 521 -9.10 -20.01 14.62
N TYR A 522 -7.89 -20.45 14.24
CA TYR A 522 -7.55 -20.64 12.84
C TYR A 522 -8.45 -21.69 12.15
N GLY A 523 -8.73 -22.82 12.85
CA GLY A 523 -9.68 -23.83 12.40
C GLY A 523 -9.39 -24.34 10.99
N ASP A 524 -10.44 -24.39 10.16
CA ASP A 524 -10.39 -24.79 8.75
C ASP A 524 -10.02 -23.66 7.78
N SER A 525 -9.58 -22.51 8.31
CA SER A 525 -9.06 -21.41 7.50
C SER A 525 -7.83 -21.86 6.74
N GLY A 526 -7.87 -21.78 5.43
CA GLY A 526 -6.76 -22.23 4.60
C GLY A 526 -6.83 -23.72 4.18
N LYS A 527 -8.00 -24.34 4.33
CA LYS A 527 -8.30 -25.65 3.73
C LYS A 527 -9.14 -25.50 2.47
#